data_f901ffe2c1d6776f1acbac536996f7f7
#
_entry.id   f901ffe2c1d6776f1acbac536996f7f7
#
_cell.length_a   1.000
_cell.length_b   1.000
_cell.length_c   1.000
_cell.angle_alpha   90.00
_cell.angle_beta   90.00
_cell.angle_gamma   90.00
#
_symmetry.space_group_name_H-M   'P 1'
#
loop_
_entity.id
_entity.type
_entity.pdbx_description
1 polymer ?
#
loop_
_entity_poly.entity_id
_entity_poly.type
_entity_poly.pdbx_seq_one_letter_code
_entity_poly.pdbx_strand_id
1 'polypeptide(L)'
;MKASLITLLAAALLGAGTAQAQNEYAEIARLRGMNQTVRGIRSMADGEHYTTLEGSNIIRHSYAAAGPGERMLPSSAANLTITDYSFSPDERQILIASGSKPIYRHSYTTSYFLAAGNSLTPVLREAEAPRDASFSPDSRLIAYSDRNDLYVYDTAARQTRRITCLLYTSPSPRD
;
A
#
# COMPACT_ATOMS: atom_id res chain seq x y z
N MET A 1 -60.95 -26.09 -22.03
CA MET A 1 -59.66 -25.88 -22.70
C MET A 1 -59.13 -24.43 -22.69
N LYS A 2 -59.79 -23.43 -22.09
CA LYS A 2 -59.30 -22.02 -22.04
C LYS A 2 -58.49 -21.68 -20.78
N ALA A 3 -58.53 -22.46 -19.72
CA ALA A 3 -57.77 -22.21 -18.48
C ALA A 3 -56.27 -22.58 -18.57
N SER A 4 -55.89 -23.51 -19.45
CA SER A 4 -54.52 -24.00 -19.58
C SER A 4 -53.59 -23.03 -20.33
N LEU A 5 -54.14 -22.14 -21.18
CA LEU A 5 -53.33 -21.18 -21.95
C LEU A 5 -52.92 -19.96 -21.14
N ILE A 6 -53.79 -19.52 -20.24
CA ILE A 6 -53.52 -18.36 -19.36
C ILE A 6 -52.46 -18.69 -18.32
N THR A 7 -52.48 -19.92 -17.76
CA THR A 7 -51.47 -20.39 -16.80
C THR A 7 -50.10 -20.56 -17.43
N LEU A 8 -50.01 -20.98 -18.67
CA LEU A 8 -48.74 -21.07 -19.44
C LEU A 8 -48.15 -19.68 -19.77
N LEU A 9 -49.01 -18.69 -20.10
CA LEU A 9 -48.57 -17.33 -20.37
C LEU A 9 -48.06 -16.63 -19.10
N ALA A 10 -48.69 -16.82 -17.96
CA ALA A 10 -48.25 -16.26 -16.66
C ALA A 10 -46.91 -16.86 -16.18
N ALA A 11 -46.69 -18.16 -16.38
CA ALA A 11 -45.45 -18.82 -16.06
C ALA A 11 -44.28 -18.35 -16.99
N ALA A 12 -44.54 -18.05 -18.23
CA ALA A 12 -43.55 -17.52 -19.16
C ALA A 12 -43.15 -16.07 -18.86
N LEU A 13 -44.10 -15.23 -18.39
CA LEU A 13 -43.81 -13.85 -17.97
C LEU A 13 -42.99 -13.79 -16.66
N LEU A 14 -43.25 -14.68 -15.71
CA LEU A 14 -42.45 -14.78 -14.45
C LEU A 14 -41.06 -15.33 -14.71
N GLY A 15 -40.87 -16.23 -15.65
CA GLY A 15 -39.56 -16.78 -16.03
C GLY A 15 -38.67 -15.78 -16.76
N ALA A 16 -39.23 -14.89 -17.56
CA ALA A 16 -38.49 -13.87 -18.30
C ALA A 16 -37.90 -12.80 -17.36
N GLY A 17 -38.65 -12.39 -16.31
CA GLY A 17 -38.19 -11.40 -15.34
C GLY A 17 -37.02 -11.92 -14.48
N THR A 18 -37.03 -13.18 -14.08
CA THR A 18 -35.95 -13.79 -13.30
C THR A 18 -34.65 -13.99 -14.10
N ALA A 19 -34.77 -14.35 -15.39
CA ALA A 19 -33.61 -14.50 -16.27
C ALA A 19 -32.94 -13.17 -16.57
N GLN A 20 -33.72 -12.09 -16.71
CA GLN A 20 -33.18 -10.74 -16.93
C GLN A 20 -32.46 -10.19 -15.70
N ALA A 21 -33.00 -10.37 -14.48
CA ALA A 21 -32.34 -9.99 -13.25
C ALA A 21 -31.04 -10.77 -13.03
N GLN A 22 -31.01 -12.07 -13.32
CA GLN A 22 -29.78 -12.88 -13.23
C GLN A 22 -28.70 -12.42 -14.19
N ASN A 23 -29.05 -11.97 -15.41
CA ASN A 23 -28.09 -11.40 -16.37
C ASN A 23 -27.53 -10.07 -15.88
N GLU A 24 -28.34 -9.17 -15.30
CA GLU A 24 -27.86 -7.91 -14.74
C GLU A 24 -26.89 -8.13 -13.56
N TYR A 25 -27.19 -9.06 -12.64
CA TYR A 25 -26.29 -9.42 -11.57
C TYR A 25 -24.98 -10.02 -12.06
N ALA A 26 -24.99 -10.85 -13.08
CA ALA A 26 -23.81 -11.44 -13.68
C ALA A 26 -22.94 -10.36 -14.37
N GLU A 27 -23.56 -9.38 -15.01
CA GLU A 27 -22.86 -8.27 -15.64
C GLU A 27 -22.22 -7.34 -14.59
N ILE A 28 -22.93 -6.99 -13.53
CA ILE A 28 -22.40 -6.23 -12.39
C ILE A 28 -21.24 -6.98 -11.71
N ALA A 29 -21.34 -8.28 -11.53
CA ALA A 29 -20.28 -9.10 -10.97
C ALA A 29 -19.04 -9.11 -11.88
N ARG A 30 -19.23 -9.18 -13.20
CA ARG A 30 -18.15 -9.09 -14.19
C ARG A 30 -17.48 -7.72 -14.17
N LEU A 31 -18.25 -6.63 -14.10
CA LEU A 31 -17.73 -5.27 -14.00
C LEU A 31 -16.94 -5.04 -12.69
N ARG A 32 -17.38 -5.62 -11.58
CA ARG A 32 -16.62 -5.59 -10.31
C ARG A 32 -15.27 -6.30 -10.41
N GLY A 33 -15.18 -7.39 -11.15
CA GLY A 33 -13.92 -8.10 -11.42
C GLY A 33 -12.97 -7.34 -12.36
N MET A 34 -13.47 -6.37 -13.12
CA MET A 34 -12.68 -5.52 -14.02
C MET A 34 -12.16 -4.25 -13.35
N ASN A 35 -12.59 -3.92 -12.15
CA ASN A 35 -12.08 -2.79 -11.39
C ASN A 35 -10.64 -3.08 -10.93
N GLN A 36 -9.69 -2.78 -11.78
CA GLN A 36 -8.28 -2.72 -11.39
C GLN A 36 -8.08 -1.48 -10.53
N THR A 37 -7.95 -1.68 -9.23
CA THR A 37 -7.61 -0.59 -8.32
C THR A 37 -6.12 -0.25 -8.49
N VAL A 38 -5.84 0.97 -8.92
CA VAL A 38 -4.47 1.48 -8.91
C VAL A 38 -4.06 1.74 -7.45
N ARG A 39 -2.96 1.16 -7.02
CA ARG A 39 -2.47 1.25 -5.64
C ARG A 39 -1.23 2.15 -5.57
N GLY A 40 -1.04 2.78 -4.41
CA GLY A 40 0.19 3.51 -4.09
C GLY A 40 0.46 4.67 -5.04
N ILE A 41 -0.56 5.40 -5.50
CA ILE A 41 -0.38 6.57 -6.37
C ILE A 41 0.31 7.67 -5.56
N ARG A 42 1.43 8.19 -6.07
CA ARG A 42 2.16 9.32 -5.50
C ARG A 42 2.65 10.24 -6.60
N SER A 43 2.38 11.53 -6.48
CA SER A 43 2.97 12.56 -7.36
C SER A 43 4.44 12.74 -7.01
N MET A 44 5.26 13.01 -8.01
CA MET A 44 6.67 13.37 -7.83
C MET A 44 6.82 14.89 -7.72
N ALA A 45 7.92 15.34 -7.12
CA ALA A 45 8.20 16.75 -6.89
C ALA A 45 8.44 17.55 -8.17
N ASP A 46 8.78 16.87 -9.27
CA ASP A 46 8.97 17.50 -10.60
C ASP A 46 7.66 18.01 -11.23
N GLY A 47 6.48 17.57 -10.72
CA GLY A 47 5.17 17.93 -11.26
C GLY A 47 4.85 17.32 -12.62
N GLU A 48 5.74 16.55 -13.22
CA GLU A 48 5.59 15.92 -14.54
C GLU A 48 5.33 14.41 -14.47
N HIS A 49 5.63 13.80 -13.32
CA HIS A 49 5.53 12.36 -13.12
C HIS A 49 4.72 11.99 -11.87
N TYR A 50 4.20 10.78 -11.91
CA TYR A 50 3.60 10.10 -10.76
C TYR A 50 4.06 8.65 -10.72
N THR A 51 3.91 8.02 -9.57
CA THR A 51 4.25 6.62 -9.40
C THR A 51 3.05 5.79 -8.98
N THR A 52 3.06 4.51 -9.33
CA THR A 52 2.08 3.51 -8.93
C THR A 52 2.77 2.28 -8.35
N LEU A 53 2.06 1.52 -7.52
CA LEU A 53 2.50 0.25 -7.02
C LEU A 53 1.85 -0.89 -7.82
N GLU A 54 2.64 -1.59 -8.63
CA GLU A 54 2.20 -2.70 -9.45
C GLU A 54 2.90 -3.99 -9.02
N GLY A 55 2.19 -4.81 -8.23
CA GLY A 55 2.76 -6.02 -7.64
C GLY A 55 3.93 -5.69 -6.71
N SER A 56 5.13 -6.16 -7.07
CA SER A 56 6.38 -5.89 -6.32
C SER A 56 7.21 -4.77 -6.96
N ASN A 57 6.61 -3.91 -7.80
CA ASN A 57 7.33 -2.85 -8.50
C ASN A 57 6.68 -1.49 -8.24
N ILE A 58 7.53 -0.47 -8.18
CA ILE A 58 7.12 0.94 -8.24
C ILE A 58 7.39 1.40 -9.67
N ILE A 59 6.34 1.84 -10.35
CA ILE A 59 6.39 2.27 -11.75
C ILE A 59 6.19 3.77 -11.82
N ARG A 60 7.11 4.47 -12.49
CA ARG A 60 7.01 5.91 -12.77
C ARG A 60 6.31 6.12 -14.10
N HIS A 61 5.30 6.97 -14.12
CA HIS A 61 4.53 7.36 -15.28
C HIS A 61 4.66 8.86 -15.52
N SER A 62 4.53 9.30 -16.78
CA SER A 62 4.41 10.71 -17.13
C SER A 62 2.94 11.12 -17.21
N TYR A 63 2.63 12.33 -16.76
CA TYR A 63 1.29 12.91 -16.96
C TYR A 63 1.05 13.29 -18.43
N ALA A 64 2.11 13.61 -19.18
CA ALA A 64 2.01 14.07 -20.56
C ALA A 64 1.92 12.92 -21.59
N ALA A 65 2.38 11.73 -21.26
CA ALA A 65 2.47 10.62 -22.20
C ALA A 65 1.90 9.33 -21.63
N ALA A 66 0.95 8.74 -22.34
CA ALA A 66 0.49 7.39 -22.03
C ALA A 66 1.55 6.36 -22.46
N GLY A 67 1.98 5.51 -21.55
CA GLY A 67 3.00 4.49 -21.83
C GLY A 67 3.14 3.48 -20.70
N PRO A 68 3.97 2.44 -20.89
CA PRO A 68 4.13 1.35 -19.91
C PRO A 68 4.79 1.80 -18.59
N GLY A 69 5.29 3.02 -18.52
CA GLY A 69 6.01 3.53 -17.35
C GLY A 69 7.43 2.95 -17.20
N GLU A 70 8.17 3.51 -16.28
CA GLU A 70 9.55 3.11 -15.97
C GLU A 70 9.64 2.49 -14.58
N ARG A 71 10.30 1.33 -14.49
CA ARG A 71 10.53 0.68 -13.20
C ARG A 71 11.59 1.41 -12.39
N MET A 72 11.25 1.78 -11.15
CA MET A 72 12.15 2.52 -10.26
C MET A 72 12.97 1.64 -9.32
N LEU A 73 12.56 0.37 -9.10
CA LEU A 73 13.25 -0.51 -8.15
C LEU A 73 14.27 -1.40 -8.85
N PRO A 74 15.39 -1.70 -8.17
CA PRO A 74 16.38 -2.68 -8.65
C PRO A 74 15.78 -4.08 -8.73
N SER A 75 16.39 -4.95 -9.54
CA SER A 75 15.93 -6.33 -9.73
C SER A 75 15.93 -7.14 -8.42
N SER A 76 16.78 -6.78 -7.46
CA SER A 76 16.82 -7.39 -6.12
C SER A 76 15.53 -7.20 -5.31
N ALA A 77 14.69 -6.23 -5.67
CA ALA A 77 13.39 -6.00 -5.04
C ALA A 77 12.28 -6.94 -5.55
N ALA A 78 12.52 -7.76 -6.57
CA ALA A 78 11.50 -8.59 -7.21
C ALA A 78 10.77 -9.57 -6.27
N ASN A 79 11.43 -9.98 -5.19
CA ASN A 79 10.87 -10.94 -4.21
C ASN A 79 10.21 -10.24 -3.00
N LEU A 80 10.14 -8.91 -2.97
CA LEU A 80 9.49 -8.19 -1.88
C LEU A 80 7.98 -8.13 -2.10
N THR A 81 7.23 -8.41 -1.04
CA THR A 81 5.80 -8.12 -0.99
C THR A 81 5.61 -6.69 -0.51
N ILE A 82 5.65 -5.73 -1.43
CA ILE A 82 5.54 -4.31 -1.11
C ILE A 82 4.11 -3.99 -0.71
N THR A 83 3.93 -3.43 0.49
CA THR A 83 2.64 -3.00 1.01
C THR A 83 2.44 -1.50 0.90
N ASP A 84 3.52 -0.74 1.07
CA ASP A 84 3.56 0.71 0.90
C ASP A 84 4.99 1.20 0.62
N TYR A 85 5.14 2.46 0.21
CA TYR A 85 6.44 3.08 0.00
C TYR A 85 6.35 4.60 0.18
N SER A 86 7.47 5.25 0.46
CA SER A 86 7.59 6.70 0.50
C SER A 86 8.92 7.15 -0.08
N PHE A 87 8.92 8.31 -0.75
CA PHE A 87 10.15 8.95 -1.21
C PHE A 87 10.77 9.77 -0.09
N SER A 88 12.11 9.86 -0.11
CA SER A 88 12.80 10.94 0.59
C SER A 88 12.43 12.31 -0.01
N PRO A 89 12.48 13.41 0.74
CA PRO A 89 12.18 14.75 0.22
C PRO A 89 12.98 15.15 -1.02
N ASP A 90 14.20 14.63 -1.18
CA ASP A 90 15.04 14.82 -2.37
C ASP A 90 14.80 13.79 -3.49
N GLU A 91 13.84 12.87 -3.30
CA GLU A 91 13.44 11.77 -4.20
C GLU A 91 14.58 10.82 -4.64
N ARG A 92 15.74 10.87 -3.96
CA ARG A 92 16.88 10.00 -4.27
C ARG A 92 16.79 8.63 -3.59
N GLN A 93 15.97 8.52 -2.58
CA GLN A 93 15.79 7.30 -1.79
C GLN A 93 14.31 6.94 -1.71
N ILE A 94 14.03 5.64 -1.67
CA ILE A 94 12.68 5.10 -1.51
C ILE A 94 12.69 4.21 -0.29
N LEU A 95 11.88 4.55 0.71
CA LEU A 95 11.61 3.71 1.86
C LEU A 95 10.45 2.78 1.53
N ILE A 96 10.70 1.49 1.54
CA ILE A 96 9.77 0.43 1.14
C ILE A 96 9.30 -0.30 2.38
N ALA A 97 7.99 -0.39 2.57
CA ALA A 97 7.33 -1.21 3.56
C ALA A 97 6.98 -2.58 2.95
N SER A 98 7.38 -3.67 3.59
CA SER A 98 7.16 -5.02 3.09
C SER A 98 6.70 -5.97 4.19
N GLY A 99 5.80 -6.88 3.84
CA GLY A 99 5.36 -7.95 4.74
C GLY A 99 4.59 -7.46 5.96
N SER A 100 3.73 -6.45 5.81
CA SER A 100 2.96 -5.87 6.91
C SER A 100 2.10 -6.90 7.62
N LYS A 101 2.22 -6.97 8.96
CA LYS A 101 1.39 -7.80 9.84
C LYS A 101 0.43 -6.91 10.61
N PRO A 102 -0.89 -7.08 10.48
CA PRO A 102 -1.86 -6.25 11.18
C PRO A 102 -1.81 -6.52 12.70
N ILE A 103 -1.88 -5.46 13.50
CA ILE A 103 -2.06 -5.53 14.96
C ILE A 103 -3.50 -5.18 15.29
N TYR A 104 -3.99 -4.06 14.74
CA TYR A 104 -5.36 -3.58 14.83
C TYR A 104 -5.81 -3.01 13.48
N ARG A 105 -7.02 -2.44 13.43
CA ARG A 105 -7.66 -1.92 12.22
C ARG A 105 -6.76 -1.00 11.37
N HIS A 106 -5.91 -0.18 12.00
CA HIS A 106 -5.03 0.79 11.35
C HIS A 106 -3.57 0.72 11.81
N SER A 107 -3.18 -0.35 12.53
CA SER A 107 -1.83 -0.52 13.04
C SER A 107 -1.23 -1.83 12.55
N TYR A 108 -0.02 -1.78 12.00
CA TYR A 108 0.73 -2.94 11.54
C TYR A 108 2.21 -2.80 11.85
N THR A 109 2.87 -3.92 12.04
CA THR A 109 4.32 -4.02 12.01
C THR A 109 4.78 -4.36 10.59
N THR A 110 5.92 -3.85 10.19
CA THR A 110 6.38 -3.96 8.82
C THR A 110 7.91 -4.05 8.77
N SER A 111 8.44 -4.82 7.83
CA SER A 111 9.87 -4.78 7.52
C SER A 111 10.15 -3.64 6.55
N TYR A 112 11.22 -2.87 6.80
CA TYR A 112 11.57 -1.73 5.98
C TYR A 112 12.85 -1.98 5.18
N PHE A 113 12.84 -1.51 3.94
CA PHE A 113 13.97 -1.53 3.03
C PHE A 113 14.19 -0.13 2.45
N LEU A 114 15.45 0.23 2.25
CA LEU A 114 15.85 1.47 1.62
C LEU A 114 16.40 1.17 0.23
N ALA A 115 15.76 1.69 -0.80
CA ALA A 115 16.26 1.67 -2.16
C ALA A 115 16.91 3.02 -2.48
N ALA A 116 18.14 2.99 -3.01
CA ALA A 116 18.89 4.16 -3.46
C ALA A 116 19.62 3.79 -4.75
N GLY A 117 19.20 4.36 -5.88
CA GLY A 117 19.67 3.96 -7.19
C GLY A 117 19.46 2.46 -7.43
N ASN A 118 20.54 1.72 -7.69
CA ASN A 118 20.48 0.28 -7.92
C ASN A 118 20.72 -0.56 -6.63
N SER A 119 20.78 0.08 -5.47
CA SER A 119 20.99 -0.58 -4.17
C SER A 119 19.68 -0.76 -3.43
N LEU A 120 19.49 -1.93 -2.83
CA LEU A 120 18.39 -2.24 -1.90
C LEU A 120 18.98 -2.76 -0.60
N THR A 121 18.76 -2.03 0.48
CA THR A 121 19.32 -2.35 1.81
C THR A 121 18.19 -2.53 2.81
N PRO A 122 18.13 -3.64 3.56
CA PRO A 122 17.22 -3.75 4.69
C PRO A 122 17.64 -2.78 5.80
N VAL A 123 16.70 -1.98 6.27
CA VAL A 123 16.89 -1.00 7.34
C VAL A 123 16.02 -1.37 8.55
N LEU A 124 16.30 -0.77 9.71
CA LEU A 124 15.56 -1.00 10.96
C LEU A 124 15.58 -2.48 11.40
N ARG A 125 16.66 -3.19 11.10
CA ARG A 125 16.77 -4.66 11.34
C ARG A 125 16.79 -5.04 12.81
N GLU A 126 17.20 -4.12 13.67
CA GLU A 126 17.26 -4.32 15.13
C GLU A 126 15.91 -4.08 15.81
N ALA A 127 14.96 -3.46 15.09
CA ALA A 127 13.62 -3.23 15.58
C ALA A 127 12.80 -4.52 15.53
N GLU A 128 12.06 -4.82 16.59
CA GLU A 128 11.21 -6.02 16.66
C GLU A 128 9.87 -5.82 15.96
N ALA A 129 9.32 -4.61 16.07
CA ALA A 129 8.00 -4.28 15.57
C ALA A 129 7.96 -2.83 15.04
N PRO A 130 8.81 -2.46 14.05
CA PRO A 130 8.89 -1.09 13.56
C PRO A 130 7.60 -0.66 12.89
N ARG A 131 7.18 0.60 13.15
CA ARG A 131 5.96 1.22 12.65
C ARG A 131 6.20 2.67 12.28
N ASP A 132 5.36 3.20 11.40
CA ASP A 132 5.25 4.62 11.09
C ASP A 132 6.58 5.27 10.68
N ALA A 133 7.40 4.52 9.93
CA ALA A 133 8.70 5.01 9.50
C ALA A 133 8.55 6.12 8.45
N SER A 134 9.22 7.25 8.67
CA SER A 134 9.19 8.42 7.81
C SER A 134 10.56 9.11 7.71
N PHE A 135 10.85 9.71 6.55
CA PHE A 135 12.06 10.49 6.36
C PHE A 135 12.01 11.83 7.09
N SER A 136 13.16 12.29 7.52
CA SER A 136 13.38 13.69 7.93
C SER A 136 13.36 14.62 6.70
N PRO A 137 13.07 15.93 6.88
CA PRO A 137 13.03 16.89 5.77
C PRO A 137 14.34 17.03 4.99
N ASP A 138 15.48 16.70 5.60
CA ASP A 138 16.81 16.72 4.98
C ASP A 138 17.20 15.40 4.31
N SER A 139 16.29 14.42 4.24
CA SER A 139 16.47 13.09 3.63
C SER A 139 17.56 12.20 4.29
N ARG A 140 18.11 12.61 5.44
CA ARG A 140 19.24 11.93 6.10
C ARG A 140 18.82 10.92 7.14
N LEU A 141 17.69 11.16 7.79
CA LEU A 141 17.23 10.37 8.91
C LEU A 141 15.89 9.72 8.60
N ILE A 142 15.64 8.57 9.24
CA ILE A 142 14.34 7.92 9.25
C ILE A 142 13.90 7.81 10.71
N ALA A 143 12.81 8.49 11.06
CA ALA A 143 12.16 8.36 12.35
C ALA A 143 11.17 7.19 12.31
N TYR A 144 11.09 6.40 13.37
CA TYR A 144 10.13 5.31 13.48
C TYR A 144 9.79 5.01 14.94
N SER A 145 8.66 4.35 15.16
CA SER A 145 8.32 3.79 16.46
C SER A 145 8.61 2.29 16.49
N ASP A 146 9.15 1.81 17.61
CA ASP A 146 9.27 0.38 17.90
C ASP A 146 8.77 0.12 19.31
N ARG A 147 7.77 -0.76 19.44
CA ARG A 147 7.00 -0.95 20.69
C ARG A 147 6.40 0.37 21.16
N ASN A 148 6.94 0.96 22.25
CA ASN A 148 6.45 2.20 22.85
C ASN A 148 7.48 3.34 22.79
N ASP A 149 8.57 3.17 22.05
CA ASP A 149 9.66 4.11 21.94
C ASP A 149 9.81 4.69 20.55
N LEU A 150 10.39 5.88 20.47
CA LEU A 150 10.80 6.54 19.23
C LEU A 150 12.29 6.37 18.99
N TYR A 151 12.60 6.09 17.75
CA TYR A 151 13.96 5.89 17.26
C TYR A 151 14.22 6.73 16.01
N VAL A 152 15.48 7.01 15.79
CA VAL A 152 15.96 7.62 14.55
C VAL A 152 17.08 6.77 13.98
N TYR A 153 16.99 6.46 12.71
CA TYR A 153 17.98 5.75 11.93
C TYR A 153 18.69 6.73 10.99
N ASP A 154 20.03 6.82 11.05
CA ASP A 154 20.84 7.58 10.12
C ASP A 154 21.12 6.72 8.87
N THR A 155 20.70 7.20 7.69
CA THR A 155 20.81 6.45 6.43
C THR A 155 22.24 6.33 5.93
N ALA A 156 23.09 7.31 6.23
CA ALA A 156 24.51 7.33 5.85
C ALA A 156 25.39 6.54 6.82
N ALA A 157 25.23 6.81 8.13
CA ALA A 157 25.98 6.11 9.17
C ALA A 157 25.49 4.69 9.43
N ARG A 158 24.25 4.37 8.99
CA ARG A 158 23.53 3.10 9.22
C ARG A 158 23.44 2.76 10.73
N GLN A 159 23.20 3.77 11.52
CA GLN A 159 23.12 3.66 12.97
C GLN A 159 21.74 4.08 13.47
N THR A 160 21.26 3.36 14.49
CA THR A 160 20.02 3.66 15.18
C THR A 160 20.30 4.34 16.51
N ARG A 161 19.51 5.38 16.81
CA ARG A 161 19.51 6.06 18.10
C ARG A 161 18.10 6.09 18.68
N ARG A 162 17.94 5.63 19.91
CA ARG A 162 16.70 5.78 20.67
C ARG A 162 16.55 7.24 21.13
N ILE A 163 15.37 7.81 20.93
CA ILE A 163 15.06 9.20 21.31
C ILE A 163 14.30 9.27 22.62
N THR A 164 13.35 8.36 22.83
CA THR A 164 12.55 8.29 24.05
C THR A 164 13.05 7.19 24.98
N CYS A 165 12.76 7.34 26.29
CA CYS A 165 13.01 6.32 27.28
C CYS A 165 11.72 6.08 28.08
N LEU A 166 11.21 4.86 28.06
CA LEU A 166 9.97 4.45 28.76
C LEU A 166 10.01 4.50 30.29
N LEU A 167 11.06 5.02 30.89
CA LEU A 167 11.15 5.10 32.34
C LEU A 167 10.16 6.09 32.99
N TYR A 168 9.34 6.77 32.18
CA TYR A 168 8.28 7.64 32.67
C TYR A 168 6.92 7.27 32.04
N THR A 169 6.30 6.20 32.51
CA THR A 169 4.85 6.17 32.57
C THR A 169 4.46 7.05 33.75
N SER A 170 4.03 8.27 33.49
CA SER A 170 3.36 9.09 34.51
C SER A 170 2.19 8.28 35.06
N PRO A 171 2.09 8.06 36.37
CA PRO A 171 0.92 7.40 36.94
C PRO A 171 -0.31 8.20 36.55
N SER A 172 -1.35 7.51 36.09
CA SER A 172 -2.62 8.14 35.76
C SER A 172 -3.14 8.92 36.98
N PRO A 173 -3.60 10.19 36.82
CA PRO A 173 -4.18 10.93 37.94
C PRO A 173 -5.53 10.37 38.44
N ARG A 174 -5.87 9.15 38.10
CA ARG A 174 -7.18 8.50 38.42
C ARG A 174 -7.07 7.25 39.27
N ASP A 175 -5.92 7.00 39.93
CA ASP A 175 -5.82 5.97 40.98
C ASP A 175 -5.85 6.62 42.36
#